data_28a9819ce7e5e9083481626acc6393d2
#
_entry.id   28a9819ce7e5e9083481626acc6393d2
#
_cell.length_a   1.000
_cell.length_b   1.000
_cell.length_c   1.000
_cell.angle_alpha   90.00
_cell.angle_beta   90.00
_cell.angle_gamma   90.00
#
_symmetry.space_group_name_H-M   'P 1'
#
loop_
_entity.id
_entity.type
_entity.pdbx_description
1 polymer ?
#
loop_
_entity_poly.entity_id
_entity_poly.type
_entity_poly.pdbx_seq_one_letter_code
_entity_poly.pdbx_strand_id
1 'polypeptide(L)'
;EYNRRSGAPLPIQAHIFDSGPGYPRFWADIRAIRAGLPKNFFIRTFATAMLVVAYTIYKAIWWAKGLDNPIIMYAKLMNRPDLFPKNVPRAYIYSREDDMVQWKEVENHAAKAKELGYEVRAELFEGTQHVSHMPKDSKRYWGIVESVWKSSFREQ
;
A
#
# COMPACT_ATOMS: atom_id res chain seq x y z
N GLU A 1 19.61 -1.61 4.47
CA GLU A 1 20.94 -1.23 3.96
C GLU A 1 21.39 0.14 4.48
N TYR A 2 20.54 1.18 4.43
CA TYR A 2 20.84 2.51 4.95
C TYR A 2 21.29 2.46 6.43
N ASN A 3 20.51 1.85 7.31
CA ASN A 3 20.84 1.75 8.74
C ASN A 3 22.15 1.02 9.00
N ARG A 4 22.52 0.06 8.14
CA ARG A 4 23.84 -0.63 8.22
C ARG A 4 24.99 0.26 7.83
N ARG A 5 24.80 1.20 6.91
CA ARG A 5 25.85 2.11 6.43
C ARG A 5 25.98 3.37 7.27
N SER A 6 24.85 3.91 7.73
CA SER A 6 24.82 5.18 8.48
C SER A 6 24.89 5.02 9.98
N GLY A 7 24.60 3.82 10.52
CA GLY A 7 24.42 3.58 11.94
C GLY A 7 23.22 4.28 12.58
N ALA A 8 22.39 4.96 11.78
CA ALA A 8 21.23 5.71 12.22
C ALA A 8 19.97 5.27 11.46
N PRO A 9 18.77 5.37 12.05
CA PRO A 9 17.52 5.13 11.36
C PRO A 9 17.32 6.15 10.23
N LEU A 10 16.49 5.78 9.24
CA LEU A 10 16.07 6.73 8.20
C LEU A 10 15.40 7.95 8.84
N PRO A 11 15.77 9.18 8.43
CA PRO A 11 15.16 10.40 8.94
C PRO A 11 13.77 10.63 8.32
N ILE A 12 12.82 9.75 8.66
CA ILE A 12 11.44 9.82 8.15
C ILE A 12 10.68 10.85 8.99
N GLN A 13 10.02 11.80 8.34
CA GLN A 13 9.24 12.85 8.99
C GLN A 13 7.73 12.59 8.92
N ALA A 14 7.24 11.93 7.88
CA ALA A 14 5.84 11.63 7.69
C ALA A 14 5.65 10.36 6.84
N HIS A 15 4.55 9.64 7.05
CA HIS A 15 4.16 8.52 6.22
C HIS A 15 2.84 8.82 5.53
N ILE A 16 2.82 8.75 4.20
CA ILE A 16 1.59 8.85 3.41
C ILE A 16 1.39 7.53 2.68
N PHE A 17 0.32 6.82 3.02
CA PHE A 17 -0.11 5.59 2.37
C PHE A 17 -1.29 5.92 1.46
N ASP A 18 -1.05 5.94 0.15
CA ASP A 18 -2.05 6.20 -0.87
C ASP A 18 -2.51 4.87 -1.47
N SER A 19 -3.78 4.54 -1.30
CA SER A 19 -4.39 3.28 -1.77
C SER A 19 -3.67 2.01 -1.29
N GLY A 20 -3.16 2.02 -0.06
CA GLY A 20 -2.42 0.88 0.48
C GLY A 20 -2.23 0.90 2.00
N PRO A 21 -1.64 -0.17 2.55
CA PRO A 21 -1.33 -1.43 1.89
C PRO A 21 -2.58 -2.30 1.68
N GLY A 22 -2.56 -3.10 0.62
CA GLY A 22 -3.58 -4.12 0.36
C GLY A 22 -3.06 -5.53 0.62
N TYR A 23 -3.94 -6.51 0.47
CA TYR A 23 -3.60 -7.93 0.54
C TYR A 23 -3.70 -8.59 -0.84
N PRO A 24 -2.86 -9.61 -1.13
CA PRO A 24 -2.84 -10.25 -2.43
C PRO A 24 -4.15 -11.00 -2.69
N ARG A 25 -4.84 -10.61 -3.77
CA ARG A 25 -6.06 -11.25 -4.24
C ARG A 25 -5.85 -11.72 -5.67
N PHE A 26 -5.86 -13.02 -5.88
CA PHE A 26 -5.49 -13.65 -7.15
C PHE A 26 -6.05 -12.92 -8.39
N TRP A 27 -7.36 -12.71 -8.45
CA TRP A 27 -7.98 -12.07 -9.61
C TRP A 27 -7.77 -10.55 -9.68
N ALA A 28 -7.59 -9.88 -8.56
CA ALA A 28 -7.25 -8.46 -8.54
C ALA A 28 -5.82 -8.24 -9.04
N ASP A 29 -4.87 -9.06 -8.58
CA ASP A 29 -3.48 -9.03 -9.02
C ASP A 29 -3.37 -9.32 -10.52
N ILE A 30 -4.08 -10.34 -11.02
CA ILE A 30 -4.16 -10.66 -12.45
C ILE A 30 -4.75 -9.49 -13.26
N ARG A 31 -5.81 -8.84 -12.77
CA ARG A 31 -6.40 -7.68 -13.45
C ARG A 31 -5.45 -6.51 -13.51
N ALA A 32 -4.76 -6.22 -12.39
CA ALA A 32 -3.77 -5.14 -12.31
C ALA A 32 -2.65 -5.31 -13.34
N ILE A 33 -2.05 -6.50 -13.41
CA ILE A 33 -0.98 -6.78 -14.38
C ILE A 33 -1.54 -6.77 -15.81
N ARG A 34 -2.73 -7.33 -16.02
CA ARG A 34 -3.40 -7.35 -17.33
C ARG A 34 -3.70 -5.94 -17.88
N ALA A 35 -3.92 -4.95 -17.01
CA ALA A 35 -4.16 -3.56 -17.42
C ALA A 35 -2.97 -2.98 -18.21
N GLY A 36 -1.74 -3.38 -17.90
CA GLY A 36 -0.52 -2.99 -18.61
C GLY A 36 -0.23 -3.76 -19.91
N LEU A 37 -1.02 -4.82 -20.24
CA LEU A 37 -0.80 -5.61 -21.44
C LEU A 37 -1.33 -4.92 -22.71
N PRO A 38 -0.72 -5.19 -23.89
CA PRO A 38 -1.20 -4.69 -25.18
C PRO A 38 -2.69 -4.94 -25.40
N LYS A 39 -3.37 -4.02 -26.08
CA LYS A 39 -4.83 -4.11 -26.33
C LYS A 39 -5.21 -5.16 -27.37
N ASN A 40 -4.26 -5.71 -28.13
CA ASN A 40 -4.52 -6.76 -29.11
C ASN A 40 -5.13 -7.99 -28.42
N PHE A 41 -6.28 -8.45 -28.92
CA PHE A 41 -7.06 -9.52 -28.30
C PHE A 41 -6.27 -10.83 -28.13
N PHE A 42 -5.59 -11.29 -29.19
CA PHE A 42 -4.85 -12.56 -29.15
C PHE A 42 -3.65 -12.49 -28.21
N ILE A 43 -2.85 -11.43 -28.32
CA ILE A 43 -1.67 -11.22 -27.45
C ILE A 43 -2.12 -11.12 -26.00
N ARG A 44 -3.17 -10.34 -25.73
CA ARG A 44 -3.69 -10.13 -24.38
C ARG A 44 -4.24 -11.40 -23.75
N THR A 45 -4.96 -12.22 -24.54
CA THR A 45 -5.52 -13.48 -24.07
C THR A 45 -4.41 -14.48 -23.74
N PHE A 46 -3.45 -14.66 -24.69
CA PHE A 46 -2.31 -15.55 -24.48
C PHE A 46 -1.47 -15.11 -23.27
N ALA A 47 -1.07 -13.84 -23.22
CA ALA A 47 -0.30 -13.30 -22.11
C ALA A 47 -1.04 -13.42 -20.76
N THR A 48 -2.36 -13.24 -20.73
CA THR A 48 -3.17 -13.46 -19.53
C THR A 48 -3.14 -14.92 -19.08
N ALA A 49 -3.27 -15.88 -20.01
CA ALA A 49 -3.18 -17.30 -19.69
C ALA A 49 -1.81 -17.66 -19.10
N MET A 50 -0.73 -17.20 -19.73
CA MET A 50 0.63 -17.39 -19.22
C MET A 50 0.81 -16.75 -17.85
N LEU A 51 0.27 -15.55 -17.62
CA LEU A 51 0.31 -14.87 -16.34
C LEU A 51 -0.40 -15.66 -15.24
N VAL A 52 -1.60 -16.22 -15.53
CA VAL A 52 -2.34 -17.06 -14.58
C VAL A 52 -1.52 -18.29 -14.18
N VAL A 53 -0.91 -18.97 -15.13
CA VAL A 53 -0.06 -20.14 -14.86
C VAL A 53 1.15 -19.74 -14.02
N ALA A 54 1.89 -18.71 -14.45
CA ALA A 54 3.09 -18.25 -13.73
C ALA A 54 2.75 -17.79 -12.29
N TYR A 55 1.66 -17.05 -12.12
CA TYR A 55 1.23 -16.58 -10.80
C TYR A 55 0.76 -17.74 -9.90
N THR A 56 0.10 -18.75 -10.46
CA THR A 56 -0.28 -19.95 -9.71
C THR A 56 0.95 -20.72 -9.22
N ILE A 57 1.95 -20.93 -10.10
CA ILE A 57 3.22 -21.57 -9.74
C ILE A 57 3.93 -20.76 -8.66
N TYR A 58 4.01 -19.44 -8.83
CA TYR A 58 4.60 -18.54 -7.85
C TYR A 58 3.94 -18.70 -6.47
N LYS A 59 2.60 -18.67 -6.39
CA LYS A 59 1.88 -18.87 -5.13
C LYS A 59 2.12 -20.24 -4.52
N ALA A 60 2.15 -21.30 -5.35
CA ALA A 60 2.42 -22.66 -4.90
C ALA A 60 3.83 -22.80 -4.29
N ILE A 61 4.84 -22.16 -4.90
CA ILE A 61 6.21 -22.16 -4.37
C ILE A 61 6.28 -21.45 -3.01
N TRP A 62 5.64 -20.29 -2.86
CA TRP A 62 5.64 -19.56 -1.58
C TRP A 62 4.89 -20.33 -0.49
N TRP A 63 3.76 -20.93 -0.84
CA TRP A 63 3.03 -21.81 0.06
C TRP A 63 3.83 -23.04 0.50
N ALA A 64 4.50 -23.71 -0.45
CA ALA A 64 5.34 -24.88 -0.15
C ALA A 64 6.54 -24.56 0.75
N LYS A 65 7.06 -23.31 0.65
CA LYS A 65 8.15 -22.83 1.52
C LYS A 65 7.67 -22.35 2.89
N GLY A 66 6.37 -22.33 3.17
CA GLY A 66 5.80 -21.77 4.40
C GLY A 66 6.06 -20.27 4.58
N LEU A 67 6.29 -19.54 3.49
CA LEU A 67 6.60 -18.12 3.53
C LEU A 67 5.36 -17.27 3.27
N ASP A 68 5.25 -16.16 3.98
CA ASP A 68 4.23 -15.14 3.67
C ASP A 68 4.44 -14.58 2.25
N ASN A 69 3.33 -14.26 1.58
CA ASN A 69 3.40 -13.51 0.34
C ASN A 69 4.13 -12.17 0.58
N PRO A 70 5.02 -11.72 -0.32
CA PRO A 70 5.76 -10.46 -0.17
C PRO A 70 4.89 -9.25 0.16
N ILE A 71 3.69 -9.14 -0.42
CA ILE A 71 2.76 -8.03 -0.13
C ILE A 71 2.35 -8.06 1.35
N ILE A 72 2.00 -9.24 1.89
CA ILE A 72 1.68 -9.42 3.31
C ILE A 72 2.89 -9.10 4.18
N MET A 73 4.06 -9.58 3.78
CA MET A 73 5.31 -9.31 4.49
C MET A 73 5.58 -7.79 4.56
N TYR A 74 5.46 -7.07 3.44
CA TYR A 74 5.67 -5.62 3.42
C TYR A 74 4.61 -4.88 4.25
N ALA A 75 3.35 -5.27 4.20
CA ALA A 75 2.31 -4.70 5.05
C ALA A 75 2.63 -4.87 6.55
N LYS A 76 3.12 -6.05 6.95
CA LYS A 76 3.59 -6.29 8.33
C LYS A 76 4.80 -5.43 8.68
N LEU A 77 5.77 -5.28 7.75
CA LEU A 77 6.96 -4.47 7.96
C LEU A 77 6.65 -2.97 8.16
N MET A 78 5.62 -2.44 7.50
CA MET A 78 5.19 -1.05 7.66
C MET A 78 4.70 -0.72 9.08
N ASN A 79 4.32 -1.74 9.86
CA ASN A 79 3.93 -1.59 11.26
C ASN A 79 5.02 -2.00 12.26
N ARG A 80 6.27 -2.13 11.82
CA ARG A 80 7.42 -2.40 12.69
C ARG A 80 8.09 -1.11 13.14
N PRO A 81 8.17 -0.86 14.48
CA PRO A 81 8.72 0.40 15.01
C PRO A 81 10.21 0.60 14.74
N ASP A 82 10.97 -0.48 14.55
CA ASP A 82 12.39 -0.44 14.22
C ASP A 82 12.66 -0.01 12.76
N LEU A 83 11.66 -0.12 11.88
CA LEU A 83 11.73 0.33 10.48
C LEU A 83 10.97 1.64 10.26
N PHE A 84 9.83 1.77 10.90
CA PHE A 84 8.93 2.92 10.82
C PHE A 84 8.67 3.46 12.21
N PRO A 85 9.35 4.54 12.64
CA PRO A 85 9.25 5.07 13.98
C PRO A 85 7.81 5.48 14.36
N LYS A 86 7.42 5.26 15.63
CA LYS A 86 6.06 5.55 16.11
C LYS A 86 5.76 7.03 16.25
N ASN A 87 6.80 7.82 16.54
CA ASN A 87 6.72 9.28 16.69
C ASN A 87 6.58 10.02 15.35
N VAL A 88 6.34 9.30 14.26
CA VAL A 88 6.16 9.88 12.94
C VAL A 88 4.69 9.76 12.54
N PRO A 89 3.99 10.88 12.28
CA PRO A 89 2.59 10.86 11.91
C PRO A 89 2.40 10.16 10.55
N ARG A 90 1.27 9.46 10.41
CA ARG A 90 0.94 8.76 9.17
C ARG A 90 -0.50 9.00 8.75
N ALA A 91 -0.70 9.20 7.43
CA ALA A 91 -2.00 9.25 6.81
C ALA A 91 -2.22 8.05 5.90
N TYR A 92 -3.45 7.56 5.90
CA TYR A 92 -3.97 6.58 4.96
C TYR A 92 -5.04 7.26 4.11
N ILE A 93 -4.82 7.32 2.80
CA ILE A 93 -5.75 7.88 1.83
C ILE A 93 -6.28 6.71 0.99
N TYR A 94 -7.59 6.51 0.93
CA TYR A 94 -8.20 5.35 0.30
C TYR A 94 -9.64 5.65 -0.13
N SER A 95 -10.24 4.77 -0.93
CA SER A 95 -11.61 4.89 -1.43
C SER A 95 -12.33 3.54 -1.42
N ARG A 96 -13.66 3.60 -1.30
CA ARG A 96 -14.52 2.40 -1.40
C ARG A 96 -14.58 1.84 -2.81
N GLU A 97 -14.41 2.70 -3.80
CA GLU A 97 -14.48 2.39 -5.23
C GLU A 97 -13.14 1.90 -5.80
N ASP A 98 -12.09 1.80 -4.96
CA ASP A 98 -10.82 1.18 -5.35
C ASP A 98 -11.03 -0.32 -5.60
N ASP A 99 -10.91 -0.75 -6.86
CA ASP A 99 -11.09 -2.13 -7.28
C ASP A 99 -9.81 -2.98 -7.17
N MET A 100 -8.66 -2.34 -6.92
CA MET A 100 -7.37 -3.00 -6.77
C MET A 100 -7.04 -3.29 -5.30
N VAL A 101 -7.26 -2.32 -4.40
CA VAL A 101 -7.04 -2.46 -2.97
C VAL A 101 -8.34 -2.20 -2.22
N GLN A 102 -8.80 -3.19 -1.46
CA GLN A 102 -10.04 -3.01 -0.70
C GLN A 102 -9.84 -2.02 0.45
N TRP A 103 -10.73 -1.04 0.54
CA TRP A 103 -10.71 -0.03 1.59
C TRP A 103 -10.66 -0.64 3.00
N LYS A 104 -11.35 -1.78 3.23
CA LYS A 104 -11.32 -2.50 4.52
C LYS A 104 -9.93 -3.01 4.88
N GLU A 105 -9.12 -3.40 3.90
CA GLU A 105 -7.74 -3.85 4.12
C GLU A 105 -6.88 -2.69 4.62
N VAL A 106 -7.06 -1.51 4.01
CA VAL A 106 -6.39 -0.27 4.42
C VAL A 106 -6.82 0.14 5.83
N GLU A 107 -8.13 0.13 6.12
CA GLU A 107 -8.64 0.43 7.46
C GLU A 107 -8.13 -0.54 8.52
N ASN A 108 -8.11 -1.84 8.24
CA ASN A 108 -7.59 -2.85 9.18
C ASN A 108 -6.10 -2.62 9.46
N HIS A 109 -5.31 -2.27 8.44
CA HIS A 109 -3.90 -1.96 8.63
C HIS A 109 -3.70 -0.67 9.43
N ALA A 110 -4.50 0.37 9.17
CA ALA A 110 -4.51 1.63 9.90
C ALA A 110 -4.93 1.43 11.37
N ALA A 111 -5.99 0.65 11.60
CA ALA A 111 -6.44 0.28 12.95
C ALA A 111 -5.34 -0.46 13.72
N LYS A 112 -4.68 -1.43 13.08
CA LYS A 112 -3.55 -2.14 13.69
C LYS A 112 -2.37 -1.22 14.01
N ALA A 113 -2.07 -0.28 13.14
CA ALA A 113 -1.06 0.74 13.42
C ALA A 113 -1.42 1.57 14.67
N LYS A 114 -2.68 2.00 14.77
CA LYS A 114 -3.18 2.75 15.94
C LYS A 114 -3.09 1.94 17.24
N GLU A 115 -3.45 0.64 17.22
CA GLU A 115 -3.27 -0.26 18.36
C GLU A 115 -1.80 -0.38 18.80
N LEU A 116 -0.87 -0.31 17.85
CA LEU A 116 0.56 -0.34 18.11
C LEU A 116 1.13 1.00 18.61
N GLY A 117 0.30 2.03 18.71
CA GLY A 117 0.65 3.35 19.24
C GLY A 117 1.20 4.33 18.19
N TYR A 118 0.90 4.13 16.90
CA TYR A 118 1.17 5.14 15.88
C TYR A 118 0.10 6.24 15.88
N GLU A 119 0.50 7.47 15.60
CA GLU A 119 -0.43 8.54 15.25
C GLU A 119 -0.97 8.30 13.83
N VAL A 120 -2.27 8.02 13.71
CA VAL A 120 -2.90 7.59 12.46
C VAL A 120 -4.05 8.51 12.09
N ARG A 121 -4.00 9.04 10.88
CA ARG A 121 -5.08 9.74 10.20
C ARG A 121 -5.59 8.89 9.03
N ALA A 122 -6.88 8.59 9.00
CA ALA A 122 -7.52 7.83 7.93
C ALA A 122 -8.46 8.75 7.15
N GLU A 123 -8.27 8.83 5.83
CA GLU A 123 -8.95 9.74 4.92
C GLU A 123 -9.65 8.97 3.80
N LEU A 124 -10.94 8.78 3.95
CA LEU A 124 -11.79 8.14 2.95
C LEU A 124 -12.17 9.16 1.86
N PHE A 125 -11.78 8.87 0.63
CA PHE A 125 -12.25 9.54 -0.57
C PHE A 125 -13.44 8.78 -1.16
N GLU A 126 -14.30 9.49 -1.89
CA GLU A 126 -15.46 8.90 -2.58
C GLU A 126 -15.32 9.05 -4.08
N GLY A 127 -15.76 8.03 -4.83
CA GLY A 127 -15.77 8.05 -6.29
C GLY A 127 -14.40 8.08 -6.93
N THR A 128 -13.37 7.53 -6.26
CA THR A 128 -11.99 7.49 -6.79
C THR A 128 -11.51 6.06 -6.94
N GLN A 129 -10.84 5.79 -8.06
CA GLN A 129 -10.14 4.54 -8.32
C GLN A 129 -8.77 4.53 -7.64
N HIS A 130 -8.07 3.40 -7.74
CA HIS A 130 -6.74 3.19 -7.20
C HIS A 130 -5.77 4.33 -7.56
N VAL A 131 -5.12 4.94 -6.56
CA VAL A 131 -4.16 6.06 -6.70
C VAL A 131 -4.71 7.23 -7.53
N SER A 132 -6.03 7.46 -7.50
CA SER A 132 -6.69 8.52 -8.28
C SER A 132 -7.32 9.60 -7.40
N HIS A 133 -6.89 9.71 -6.15
CA HIS A 133 -7.44 10.66 -5.17
C HIS A 133 -7.01 12.10 -5.49
N MET A 134 -5.73 12.29 -5.80
CA MET A 134 -5.17 13.61 -6.09
C MET A 134 -5.80 14.27 -7.33
N PRO A 135 -5.99 13.59 -8.48
CA PRO A 135 -6.68 14.19 -9.63
C PRO A 135 -8.14 14.54 -9.35
N LYS A 136 -8.81 13.83 -8.46
CA LYS A 136 -10.22 14.05 -8.12
C LYS A 136 -10.42 15.29 -7.24
N ASP A 137 -9.61 15.42 -6.19
CA ASP A 137 -9.64 16.55 -5.26
C ASP A 137 -8.23 16.90 -4.80
N SER A 138 -7.52 17.60 -5.65
CA SER A 138 -6.13 18.01 -5.43
C SER A 138 -5.99 18.88 -4.16
N LYS A 139 -6.95 19.76 -3.90
CA LYS A 139 -6.90 20.65 -2.73
C LYS A 139 -6.97 19.85 -1.43
N ARG A 140 -7.93 18.92 -1.33
CA ARG A 140 -8.07 18.04 -0.17
C ARG A 140 -6.85 17.14 -0.01
N TYR A 141 -6.39 16.52 -1.11
CA TYR A 141 -5.25 15.62 -1.11
C TYR A 141 -4.00 16.30 -0.55
N TRP A 142 -3.60 17.44 -1.13
CA TRP A 142 -2.43 18.17 -0.67
C TRP A 142 -2.61 18.79 0.71
N GLY A 143 -3.84 19.18 1.08
CA GLY A 143 -4.16 19.62 2.43
C GLY A 143 -3.91 18.52 3.49
N ILE A 144 -4.20 17.26 3.18
CA ILE A 144 -3.89 16.10 4.05
C ILE A 144 -2.37 15.95 4.17
N VAL A 145 -1.65 15.91 3.03
CA VAL A 145 -0.18 15.76 2.99
C VAL A 145 0.49 16.87 3.80
N GLU A 146 0.10 18.13 3.55
CA GLU A 146 0.64 19.30 4.26
C GLU A 146 0.36 19.25 5.77
N SER A 147 -0.84 18.85 6.15
CA SER A 147 -1.23 18.72 7.57
C SER A 147 -0.38 17.68 8.29
N VAL A 148 -0.17 16.50 7.69
CA VAL A 148 0.67 15.44 8.27
C VAL A 148 2.13 15.88 8.32
N TRP A 149 2.61 16.56 7.28
CA TRP A 149 3.95 17.13 7.26
C TRP A 149 4.15 18.17 8.36
N LYS A 150 3.20 19.10 8.54
CA LYS A 150 3.28 20.12 9.59
C LYS A 150 3.20 19.54 11.01
N SER A 151 2.42 18.47 11.21
CA SER A 151 2.35 17.82 12.54
C SER A 151 3.68 17.20 12.97
N SER A 152 4.48 16.73 12.02
CA SER A 152 5.79 16.12 12.33
C SER A 152 6.80 17.07 13.00
N PHE A 153 6.60 18.38 12.93
CA PHE A 153 7.47 19.40 13.56
C PHE A 153 6.95 19.90 14.89
N ARG A 154 5.75 19.48 15.33
CA ARG A 154 5.16 19.95 16.60
C ARG A 154 5.60 19.17 17.83
N GLU A 155 6.17 18.01 17.63
CA GLU A 155 6.59 17.08 18.70
C GLU A 155 8.11 17.04 18.90
N GLN A 156 8.84 17.97 18.31
CA GLN A 156 10.27 18.18 18.57
C GLN A 156 10.48 19.39 19.50
#